data_3c0bce57501f49c82fc6b6d47c67b89e
#
_entry.id   3c0bce57501f49c82fc6b6d47c67b89e
#
_cell.length_a   1.000
_cell.length_b   1.000
_cell.length_c   1.000
_cell.angle_alpha   90.00
_cell.angle_beta   90.00
_cell.angle_gamma   90.00
#
_symmetry.space_group_name_H-M   'P 1'
#
loop_
_entity.id
_entity.type
_entity.pdbx_description
1 polymer ?
#
loop_
_entity_poly.entity_id
_entity_poly.type
_entity_poly.pdbx_seq_one_letter_code
_entity_poly.pdbx_strand_id
1 'polypeptide(L)'
;MVGAPVESPGVTARLSDIATQAGVSEATVSRVVNGKPGVSATTRQAVVAAMDVLGYERPPRLRQRSAGLIGLITPELNNPIFPAFAQVIEQVLTRDGYTPVLCTQTPGGSTEDQLTEMLVDRGVTGIVFVSGLHADTTADKDRYVKLAGRGVPFVMINGYTDQVSAPFVSVDNRAAVRLAVSHLVELGHEKIGLAVGPPRFVPAQRMVEGFTLVRPQASDLVEHSLFTVEGGQAAANALLDRGCTAIVCGSDLMAFGAIRAARHRDLNVPRDVSVVGFDDSPLIVFADPPLTTIRQPVEAMGQAAVHALLEEIGGTLRSSFSGAHAEFVFQPELVVRGSTGARPR
;
A
#
# COMPACT_ATOMS: atom_id res chain seq x y z
N MET A 1 -7.22 53.30 16.86
CA MET A 1 -8.46 52.55 16.61
C MET A 1 -8.12 51.45 15.65
N VAL A 2 -7.96 50.24 16.18
CA VAL A 2 -7.67 49.03 15.44
C VAL A 2 -9.02 48.38 15.15
N GLY A 3 -9.38 48.24 13.88
CA GLY A 3 -10.63 47.63 13.47
C GLY A 3 -10.65 46.14 13.80
N ALA A 4 -11.72 45.69 14.45
CA ALA A 4 -12.01 44.27 14.72
C ALA A 4 -12.20 43.51 13.39
N PRO A 5 -11.80 42.23 13.32
CA PRO A 5 -12.07 41.43 12.16
C PRO A 5 -13.58 41.14 12.06
N VAL A 6 -14.16 41.44 10.89
CA VAL A 6 -15.53 41.07 10.56
C VAL A 6 -15.57 39.54 10.38
N GLU A 7 -16.09 38.83 11.35
CA GLU A 7 -16.52 37.43 11.20
C GLU A 7 -17.70 37.39 10.24
N SER A 8 -17.48 36.90 9.02
CA SER A 8 -18.56 36.52 8.13
C SER A 8 -19.28 35.30 8.70
N PRO A 9 -20.61 35.33 8.91
CA PRO A 9 -21.33 34.13 9.35
C PRO A 9 -21.25 33.09 8.22
N GLY A 10 -20.56 31.98 8.48
CA GLY A 10 -20.51 30.84 7.57
C GLY A 10 -21.93 30.36 7.26
N VAL A 11 -22.41 30.62 6.09
CA VAL A 11 -23.67 30.06 5.57
C VAL A 11 -23.42 28.56 5.37
N THR A 12 -23.88 27.75 6.31
CA THR A 12 -23.83 26.31 6.18
C THR A 12 -24.72 25.90 5.00
N ALA A 13 -24.13 25.42 3.91
CA ALA A 13 -24.86 24.97 2.73
C ALA A 13 -25.96 23.95 3.12
N ARG A 14 -27.12 24.05 2.49
CA ARG A 14 -28.26 23.15 2.74
C ARG A 14 -28.33 22.06 1.67
N LEU A 15 -29.05 20.97 1.94
CA LEU A 15 -29.26 19.90 0.95
C LEU A 15 -29.91 20.43 -0.34
N SER A 16 -30.78 21.45 -0.23
CA SER A 16 -31.38 22.15 -1.37
C SER A 16 -30.35 22.82 -2.28
N ASP A 17 -29.30 23.41 -1.69
CA ASP A 17 -28.26 24.10 -2.43
C ASP A 17 -27.39 23.10 -3.21
N ILE A 18 -27.07 21.96 -2.56
CA ILE A 18 -26.36 20.85 -3.21
C ILE A 18 -27.21 20.24 -4.33
N ALA A 19 -28.51 20.06 -4.11
CA ALA A 19 -29.44 19.53 -5.11
C ALA A 19 -29.47 20.42 -6.37
N THR A 20 -29.53 21.74 -6.17
CA THR A 20 -29.49 22.73 -7.24
C THR A 20 -28.17 22.69 -7.98
N GLN A 21 -27.05 22.69 -7.27
CA GLN A 21 -25.69 22.67 -7.84
C GLN A 21 -25.39 21.38 -8.61
N ALA A 22 -25.86 20.23 -8.11
CA ALA A 22 -25.66 18.91 -8.72
C ALA A 22 -26.72 18.56 -9.79
N GLY A 23 -27.76 19.37 -9.98
CA GLY A 23 -28.84 19.11 -10.93
C GLY A 23 -29.69 17.89 -10.59
N VAL A 24 -29.89 17.59 -9.30
CA VAL A 24 -30.65 16.43 -8.81
C VAL A 24 -31.68 16.81 -7.75
N SER A 25 -32.54 15.87 -7.34
CA SER A 25 -33.48 16.12 -6.26
C SER A 25 -32.80 16.08 -4.89
N GLU A 26 -33.34 16.80 -3.88
CA GLU A 26 -32.89 16.71 -2.48
C GLU A 26 -32.93 15.26 -1.94
N ALA A 27 -33.89 14.48 -2.37
CA ALA A 27 -33.98 13.06 -2.01
C ALA A 27 -32.77 12.26 -2.53
N THR A 28 -32.27 12.60 -3.75
CA THR A 28 -31.05 12.00 -4.32
C THR A 28 -29.81 12.44 -3.54
N VAL A 29 -29.70 13.73 -3.20
CA VAL A 29 -28.62 14.24 -2.35
C VAL A 29 -28.63 13.52 -0.99
N SER A 30 -29.78 13.43 -0.35
CA SER A 30 -29.94 12.73 0.93
C SER A 30 -29.51 11.26 0.84
N ARG A 31 -29.82 10.56 -0.27
CA ARG A 31 -29.35 9.17 -0.49
C ARG A 31 -27.83 9.10 -0.61
N VAL A 32 -27.20 10.01 -1.34
CA VAL A 32 -25.74 10.07 -1.49
C VAL A 32 -25.05 10.37 -0.16
N VAL A 33 -25.52 11.40 0.54
CA VAL A 33 -25.02 11.81 1.87
C VAL A 33 -25.12 10.70 2.90
N ASN A 34 -26.16 9.87 2.81
CA ASN A 34 -26.42 8.76 3.74
C ASN A 34 -25.92 7.40 3.21
N GLY A 35 -25.14 7.36 2.13
CA GLY A 35 -24.56 6.12 1.59
C GLY A 35 -25.58 5.09 1.05
N LYS A 36 -26.84 5.49 0.85
CA LYS A 36 -27.91 4.57 0.42
C LYS A 36 -27.72 4.11 -1.02
N PRO A 37 -28.06 2.84 -1.36
CA PRO A 37 -28.01 2.32 -2.72
C PRO A 37 -29.05 2.98 -3.64
N GLY A 38 -28.92 2.76 -4.96
CA GLY A 38 -29.88 3.23 -5.97
C GLY A 38 -29.54 4.61 -6.56
N VAL A 39 -28.30 5.06 -6.46
CA VAL A 39 -27.78 6.25 -7.16
C VAL A 39 -26.61 5.84 -8.05
N SER A 40 -26.63 6.28 -9.33
CA SER A 40 -25.56 5.97 -10.28
C SER A 40 -24.20 6.57 -9.83
N ALA A 41 -23.10 5.98 -10.28
CA ALA A 41 -21.75 6.47 -9.97
C ALA A 41 -21.57 7.94 -10.43
N THR A 42 -22.05 8.27 -11.62
CA THR A 42 -21.98 9.63 -12.19
C THR A 42 -22.77 10.63 -11.34
N THR A 43 -23.98 10.28 -10.93
CA THR A 43 -24.81 11.13 -10.06
C THR A 43 -24.16 11.30 -8.69
N ARG A 44 -23.57 10.23 -8.15
CA ARG A 44 -22.85 10.29 -6.87
C ARG A 44 -21.65 11.25 -6.94
N GLN A 45 -20.85 11.17 -8.01
CA GLN A 45 -19.73 12.11 -8.25
C GLN A 45 -20.20 13.57 -8.37
N ALA A 46 -21.28 13.84 -9.10
CA ALA A 46 -21.82 15.19 -9.25
C ALA A 46 -22.27 15.78 -7.90
N VAL A 47 -22.91 14.97 -7.04
CA VAL A 47 -23.32 15.39 -5.70
C VAL A 47 -22.11 15.65 -4.80
N VAL A 48 -21.10 14.78 -4.82
CA VAL A 48 -19.86 14.95 -4.02
C VAL A 48 -19.13 16.22 -4.45
N ALA A 49 -18.96 16.45 -5.76
CA ALA A 49 -18.36 17.69 -6.27
C ALA A 49 -19.14 18.95 -5.85
N ALA A 50 -20.47 18.90 -5.87
CA ALA A 50 -21.31 20.00 -5.41
C ALA A 50 -21.16 20.25 -3.89
N MET A 51 -21.02 19.20 -3.09
CA MET A 51 -20.74 19.32 -1.65
C MET A 51 -19.40 20.00 -1.40
N ASP A 52 -18.36 19.62 -2.13
CA ASP A 52 -17.03 20.23 -2.01
C ASP A 52 -17.04 21.72 -2.40
N VAL A 53 -17.69 22.06 -3.52
CA VAL A 53 -17.81 23.44 -4.00
C VAL A 53 -18.55 24.34 -2.99
N LEU A 54 -19.57 23.81 -2.35
CA LEU A 54 -20.42 24.54 -1.39
C LEU A 54 -19.91 24.48 0.05
N GLY A 55 -18.81 23.76 0.31
CA GLY A 55 -18.28 23.60 1.67
C GLY A 55 -19.26 22.91 2.63
N TYR A 56 -20.05 21.94 2.12
CA TYR A 56 -21.05 21.26 2.95
C TYR A 56 -20.44 20.31 3.96
N GLU A 57 -20.58 20.62 5.24
CA GLU A 57 -20.25 19.71 6.33
C GLU A 57 -21.47 18.93 6.82
N ARG A 58 -21.36 17.61 6.91
CA ARG A 58 -22.43 16.75 7.41
C ARG A 58 -22.72 17.07 8.88
N PRO A 59 -23.97 17.40 9.27
CA PRO A 59 -24.32 17.72 10.65
C PRO A 59 -23.94 16.61 11.63
N PRO A 60 -23.39 16.92 12.82
CA PRO A 60 -22.93 15.92 13.79
C PRO A 60 -23.99 14.88 14.21
N ARG A 61 -25.26 15.29 14.25
CA ARG A 61 -26.40 14.40 14.58
C ARG A 61 -26.72 13.35 13.48
N LEU A 62 -26.20 13.52 12.26
CA LEU A 62 -26.35 12.56 11.16
C LEU A 62 -25.10 11.68 11.02
N ARG A 63 -24.06 11.90 11.83
CA ARG A 63 -22.91 10.98 11.92
C ARG A 63 -23.43 9.71 12.60
N GLN A 64 -23.36 8.59 11.89
CA GLN A 64 -23.58 7.28 12.53
C GLN A 64 -22.62 7.16 13.72
N ARG A 65 -23.09 6.64 14.87
CA ARG A 65 -22.19 6.26 15.96
C ARG A 65 -21.18 5.26 15.40
N SER A 66 -19.89 5.54 15.57
CA SER A 66 -18.84 4.59 15.16
C SER A 66 -19.04 3.26 15.89
N ALA A 67 -18.90 2.15 15.17
CA ALA A 67 -18.89 0.82 15.76
C ALA A 67 -17.64 0.60 16.64
N GLY A 68 -16.60 1.42 16.46
CA GLY A 68 -15.35 1.40 17.20
C GLY A 68 -14.23 2.08 16.45
N LEU A 69 -13.09 2.23 17.11
CA LEU A 69 -11.85 2.72 16.49
C LEU A 69 -11.02 1.55 15.99
N ILE A 70 -10.48 1.63 14.79
CA ILE A 70 -9.50 0.68 14.27
C ILE A 70 -8.19 1.40 14.04
N GLY A 71 -7.12 0.92 14.70
CA GLY A 71 -5.77 1.40 14.45
C GLY A 71 -5.27 0.93 13.10
N LEU A 72 -4.63 1.80 12.34
CA LEU A 72 -3.92 1.46 11.11
C LEU A 72 -2.48 1.95 11.25
N ILE A 73 -1.55 1.01 11.45
CA ILE A 73 -0.13 1.33 11.58
C ILE A 73 0.56 0.99 10.26
N THR A 74 1.17 2.01 9.65
CA THR A 74 1.97 1.87 8.43
C THR A 74 3.38 2.39 8.68
N PRO A 75 4.38 2.01 7.86
CA PRO A 75 5.68 2.65 7.91
C PRO A 75 5.58 4.16 7.61
N GLU A 76 6.34 4.62 6.67
CA GLU A 76 6.32 6.01 6.19
C GLU A 76 5.24 6.22 5.11
N LEU A 77 4.88 7.47 4.82
CA LEU A 77 3.95 7.82 3.74
C LEU A 77 4.67 8.26 2.44
N ASN A 78 6.01 8.27 2.44
CA ASN A 78 6.80 8.66 1.27
C ASN A 78 6.77 7.61 0.15
N ASN A 79 6.65 6.32 0.50
CA ASN A 79 6.38 5.29 -0.49
C ASN A 79 4.87 5.23 -0.77
N PRO A 80 4.43 5.54 -2.01
CA PRO A 80 3.00 5.69 -2.36
C PRO A 80 2.15 4.44 -2.15
N ILE A 81 2.75 3.26 -2.04
CA ILE A 81 2.02 2.01 -1.77
C ILE A 81 1.33 2.04 -0.38
N PHE A 82 1.97 2.65 0.63
CA PHE A 82 1.39 2.71 1.97
C PHE A 82 0.17 3.62 2.06
N PRO A 83 0.17 4.86 1.51
CA PRO A 83 -1.05 5.64 1.35
C PRO A 83 -2.14 4.93 0.56
N ALA A 84 -1.80 4.15 -0.48
CA ALA A 84 -2.78 3.40 -1.26
C ALA A 84 -3.48 2.33 -0.41
N PHE A 85 -2.74 1.56 0.38
CA PHE A 85 -3.33 0.64 1.37
C PHE A 85 -4.17 1.37 2.40
N ALA A 86 -3.64 2.48 2.97
CA ALA A 86 -4.36 3.25 3.98
C ALA A 86 -5.71 3.76 3.46
N GLN A 87 -5.77 4.24 2.22
CA GLN A 87 -7.00 4.73 1.61
C GLN A 87 -8.02 3.61 1.40
N VAL A 88 -7.61 2.44 0.89
CA VAL A 88 -8.53 1.31 0.70
C VAL A 88 -9.07 0.81 2.05
N ILE A 89 -8.18 0.63 3.03
CA ILE A 89 -8.56 0.16 4.38
C ILE A 89 -9.52 1.16 5.04
N GLU A 90 -9.22 2.46 4.95
CA GLU A 90 -10.08 3.53 5.47
C GLU A 90 -11.49 3.47 4.85
N GLN A 91 -11.57 3.35 3.52
CA GLN A 91 -12.86 3.30 2.81
C GLN A 91 -13.70 2.08 3.23
N VAL A 92 -13.08 0.91 3.37
CA VAL A 92 -13.78 -0.31 3.78
C VAL A 92 -14.24 -0.20 5.23
N LEU A 93 -13.38 0.21 6.16
CA LEU A 93 -13.71 0.40 7.58
C LEU A 93 -14.85 1.41 7.78
N THR A 94 -14.78 2.55 7.07
CA THR A 94 -15.81 3.59 7.15
C THR A 94 -17.16 3.11 6.61
N ARG A 95 -17.16 2.32 5.53
CA ARG A 95 -18.37 1.68 4.99
C ARG A 95 -19.01 0.74 6.02
N ASP A 96 -18.17 0.01 6.75
CA ASP A 96 -18.63 -0.95 7.77
C ASP A 96 -18.88 -0.30 9.14
N GLY A 97 -18.79 1.04 9.23
CA GLY A 97 -19.17 1.84 10.38
C GLY A 97 -18.07 2.07 11.41
N TYR A 98 -16.83 1.66 11.14
CA TYR A 98 -15.68 1.90 11.99
C TYR A 98 -14.97 3.22 11.66
N THR A 99 -14.26 3.76 12.64
CA THR A 99 -13.44 4.96 12.46
C THR A 99 -11.96 4.56 12.44
N PRO A 100 -11.24 4.70 11.31
CA PRO A 100 -9.82 4.42 11.23
C PRO A 100 -9.00 5.50 11.92
N VAL A 101 -7.90 5.08 12.56
CA VAL A 101 -6.89 5.97 13.17
C VAL A 101 -5.55 5.63 12.54
N LEU A 102 -5.11 6.44 11.58
CA LEU A 102 -3.82 6.27 10.91
C LEU A 102 -2.67 6.68 11.81
N CYS A 103 -1.71 5.79 11.98
CA CYS A 103 -0.45 6.00 12.68
C CYS A 103 0.70 5.63 11.75
N THR A 104 1.74 6.47 11.70
CA THR A 104 2.90 6.25 10.83
C THR A 104 4.18 6.18 11.65
N GLN A 105 5.10 5.33 11.24
CA GLN A 105 6.43 5.23 11.80
C GLN A 105 7.40 6.03 10.94
N THR A 106 8.09 6.98 11.54
CA THR A 106 9.14 7.74 10.87
C THR A 106 10.46 7.59 11.63
N PRO A 107 11.61 7.61 10.94
CA PRO A 107 12.90 7.61 11.62
C PRO A 107 12.99 8.73 12.68
N GLY A 108 13.30 8.37 13.93
CA GLY A 108 13.32 9.31 15.06
C GLY A 108 11.95 9.69 15.64
N GLY A 109 10.85 9.19 15.09
CA GLY A 109 9.49 9.34 15.59
C GLY A 109 9.06 8.20 16.53
N SER A 110 7.74 8.02 16.66
CA SER A 110 7.17 6.95 17.49
C SER A 110 7.50 5.57 16.92
N THR A 111 7.84 4.63 17.80
CA THR A 111 8.03 3.22 17.44
C THR A 111 6.69 2.52 17.26
N GLU A 112 6.68 1.36 16.58
CA GLU A 112 5.48 0.53 16.46
C GLU A 112 4.90 0.15 17.82
N ASP A 113 5.76 -0.13 18.82
CA ASP A 113 5.33 -0.43 20.19
C ASP A 113 4.59 0.74 20.82
N GLN A 114 5.17 1.95 20.74
CA GLN A 114 4.54 3.15 21.28
C GLN A 114 3.20 3.46 20.63
N LEU A 115 3.10 3.28 19.31
CA LEU A 115 1.85 3.47 18.57
C LEU A 115 0.82 2.41 18.96
N THR A 116 1.23 1.17 19.11
CA THR A 116 0.36 0.06 19.53
C THR A 116 -0.20 0.30 20.93
N GLU A 117 0.66 0.63 21.91
CA GLU A 117 0.22 0.93 23.28
C GLU A 117 -0.72 2.14 23.30
N MET A 118 -0.39 3.21 22.59
CA MET A 118 -1.25 4.40 22.50
C MET A 118 -2.66 4.06 21.94
N LEU A 119 -2.74 3.19 20.94
CA LEU A 119 -4.00 2.76 20.36
C LEU A 119 -4.80 1.89 21.34
N VAL A 120 -4.14 0.96 22.01
CA VAL A 120 -4.76 0.10 23.02
C VAL A 120 -5.30 0.92 24.20
N ASP A 121 -4.53 1.90 24.68
CA ASP A 121 -4.95 2.81 25.76
C ASP A 121 -6.17 3.67 25.36
N ARG A 122 -6.34 3.93 24.07
CA ARG A 122 -7.53 4.61 23.52
C ARG A 122 -8.72 3.69 23.24
N GLY A 123 -8.59 2.41 23.56
CA GLY A 123 -9.66 1.43 23.44
C GLY A 123 -10.01 1.11 21.99
N VAL A 124 -9.03 0.95 21.11
CA VAL A 124 -9.28 0.50 19.74
C VAL A 124 -9.89 -0.90 19.76
N THR A 125 -10.81 -1.13 18.81
CA THR A 125 -11.50 -2.42 18.64
C THR A 125 -10.61 -3.45 17.93
N GLY A 126 -9.62 -2.98 17.16
CA GLY A 126 -8.65 -3.82 16.46
C GLY A 126 -7.57 -2.99 15.78
N ILE A 127 -6.53 -3.65 15.24
CA ILE A 127 -5.39 -3.00 14.60
C ILE A 127 -5.05 -3.70 13.27
N VAL A 128 -4.78 -2.90 12.22
CA VAL A 128 -4.18 -3.35 10.97
C VAL A 128 -2.72 -2.91 10.94
N PHE A 129 -1.79 -3.86 10.78
CA PHE A 129 -0.37 -3.59 10.59
C PHE A 129 -0.01 -3.75 9.11
N VAL A 130 0.49 -2.71 8.47
CA VAL A 130 0.96 -2.74 7.08
C VAL A 130 2.47 -2.70 7.06
N SER A 131 3.12 -3.76 6.55
CA SER A 131 4.60 -3.84 6.44
C SER A 131 5.32 -3.46 7.75
N GLY A 132 4.77 -3.89 8.87
CA GLY A 132 5.31 -3.62 10.20
C GLY A 132 6.49 -4.54 10.57
N LEU A 133 6.86 -4.54 11.85
CA LEU A 133 7.96 -5.35 12.37
C LEU A 133 7.70 -6.87 12.32
N HIS A 134 6.48 -7.29 12.04
CA HIS A 134 6.18 -8.69 11.73
C HIS A 134 6.88 -9.18 10.46
N ALA A 135 7.10 -8.28 9.49
CA ALA A 135 7.80 -8.59 8.25
C ALA A 135 9.33 -8.59 8.39
N ASP A 136 9.88 -8.08 9.48
CA ASP A 136 11.33 -8.09 9.78
C ASP A 136 11.67 -9.37 10.56
N THR A 137 12.40 -10.29 9.95
CA THR A 137 12.77 -11.58 10.57
C THR A 137 13.72 -11.44 11.77
N THR A 138 14.34 -10.27 11.95
CA THR A 138 15.24 -9.98 13.07
C THR A 138 14.54 -9.27 14.24
N ALA A 139 13.32 -8.76 14.03
CA ALA A 139 12.58 -8.09 15.08
C ALA A 139 11.92 -9.08 16.04
N ASP A 140 11.87 -8.69 17.32
CA ASP A 140 11.14 -9.44 18.34
C ASP A 140 9.63 -9.40 18.05
N LYS A 141 8.96 -10.55 18.18
CA LYS A 141 7.52 -10.73 17.95
C LYS A 141 6.69 -10.71 19.25
N ASP A 142 7.31 -10.62 20.40
CA ASP A 142 6.64 -10.63 21.72
C ASP A 142 5.54 -9.56 21.83
N ARG A 143 5.69 -8.44 21.14
CA ARG A 143 4.68 -7.37 21.08
C ARG A 143 3.32 -7.86 20.57
N TYR A 144 3.33 -8.69 19.53
CA TYR A 144 2.11 -9.24 18.94
C TYR A 144 1.52 -10.35 19.82
N VAL A 145 2.36 -11.16 20.45
CA VAL A 145 1.95 -12.17 21.44
C VAL A 145 1.27 -11.48 22.63
N LYS A 146 1.85 -10.39 23.13
CA LYS A 146 1.26 -9.58 24.21
C LYS A 146 -0.07 -8.95 23.79
N LEU A 147 -0.15 -8.42 22.56
CA LEU A 147 -1.38 -7.83 22.00
C LEU A 147 -2.49 -8.87 21.90
N ALA A 148 -2.19 -10.07 21.39
CA ALA A 148 -3.12 -11.20 21.35
C ALA A 148 -3.57 -11.62 22.75
N GLY A 149 -2.65 -11.68 23.73
CA GLY A 149 -2.94 -11.98 25.14
C GLY A 149 -3.87 -10.96 25.80
N ARG A 150 -3.89 -9.71 25.33
CA ARG A 150 -4.83 -8.65 25.77
C ARG A 150 -6.19 -8.76 25.09
N GLY A 151 -6.37 -9.71 24.15
CA GLY A 151 -7.61 -9.92 23.43
C GLY A 151 -7.93 -8.83 22.38
N VAL A 152 -6.94 -8.04 21.95
CA VAL A 152 -7.10 -7.06 20.88
C VAL A 152 -6.90 -7.75 19.54
N PRO A 153 -7.91 -7.84 18.67
CA PRO A 153 -7.80 -8.41 17.33
C PRO A 153 -6.86 -7.60 16.43
N PHE A 154 -6.10 -8.27 15.58
CA PHE A 154 -5.27 -7.59 14.60
C PHE A 154 -5.03 -8.46 13.36
N VAL A 155 -4.68 -7.81 12.26
CA VAL A 155 -4.32 -8.41 10.98
C VAL A 155 -3.02 -7.80 10.46
N MET A 156 -2.26 -8.55 9.69
CA MET A 156 -0.94 -8.16 9.18
C MET A 156 -0.89 -8.22 7.66
N ILE A 157 -0.36 -7.18 7.04
CA ILE A 157 -0.18 -7.08 5.58
C ILE A 157 1.31 -7.02 5.25
N ASN A 158 1.72 -7.73 4.16
CA ASN A 158 3.08 -7.76 3.63
C ASN A 158 4.12 -8.38 4.57
N GLY A 159 3.94 -9.64 4.90
CA GLY A 159 4.90 -10.43 5.66
C GLY A 159 4.19 -11.53 6.43
N TYR A 160 4.87 -12.63 6.62
CA TYR A 160 4.35 -13.79 7.34
C TYR A 160 5.37 -14.26 8.37
N THR A 161 4.88 -14.67 9.53
CA THR A 161 5.65 -15.38 10.54
C THR A 161 4.76 -16.42 11.24
N ASP A 162 5.29 -17.59 11.52
CA ASP A 162 4.64 -18.66 12.29
C ASP A 162 4.63 -18.39 13.80
N GLN A 163 5.41 -17.40 14.26
CA GLN A 163 5.51 -17.02 15.67
C GLN A 163 4.30 -16.23 16.19
N VAL A 164 3.43 -15.79 15.31
CA VAL A 164 2.28 -14.93 15.66
C VAL A 164 1.00 -15.55 15.12
N SER A 165 0.04 -15.77 16.01
CA SER A 165 -1.28 -16.29 15.65
C SER A 165 -2.20 -15.11 15.27
N ALA A 166 -2.23 -14.76 13.99
CA ALA A 166 -3.08 -13.71 13.39
C ALA A 166 -3.31 -13.99 11.90
N PRO A 167 -4.33 -13.41 11.27
CA PRO A 167 -4.46 -13.42 9.83
C PRO A 167 -3.35 -12.62 9.16
N PHE A 168 -2.79 -13.15 8.06
CA PHE A 168 -1.80 -12.47 7.23
C PHE A 168 -2.35 -12.30 5.81
N VAL A 169 -2.06 -11.16 5.19
CA VAL A 169 -2.40 -10.86 3.80
C VAL A 169 -1.13 -10.45 3.07
N SER A 170 -0.75 -11.16 2.01
CA SER A 170 0.49 -10.89 1.26
C SER A 170 0.25 -11.01 -0.23
N VAL A 171 1.08 -10.33 -1.02
CA VAL A 171 1.21 -10.61 -2.45
C VAL A 171 2.23 -11.74 -2.65
N ASP A 172 2.08 -12.56 -3.70
CA ASP A 172 3.09 -13.56 -4.08
C ASP A 172 4.33 -12.87 -4.68
N ASN A 173 5.26 -12.49 -3.79
CA ASN A 173 6.52 -11.84 -4.19
C ASN A 173 7.39 -12.74 -5.08
N ARG A 174 7.31 -14.09 -4.93
CA ARG A 174 8.04 -15.04 -5.79
C ARG A 174 7.48 -15.01 -7.21
N ALA A 175 6.14 -15.04 -7.35
CA ALA A 175 5.47 -14.92 -8.64
C ALA A 175 5.74 -13.56 -9.29
N ALA A 176 5.76 -12.48 -8.51
CA ALA A 176 6.05 -11.13 -8.97
C ALA A 176 7.39 -11.05 -9.70
N VAL A 177 8.45 -11.54 -9.08
CA VAL A 177 9.80 -11.55 -9.68
C VAL A 177 9.86 -12.48 -10.88
N ARG A 178 9.20 -13.65 -10.83
CA ARG A 178 9.13 -14.55 -12.00
C ARG A 178 8.47 -13.89 -13.20
N LEU A 179 7.36 -13.16 -13.01
CA LEU A 179 6.69 -12.41 -14.08
C LEU A 179 7.63 -11.36 -14.70
N ALA A 180 8.29 -10.56 -13.87
CA ALA A 180 9.24 -9.54 -14.32
C ALA A 180 10.41 -10.14 -15.10
N VAL A 181 11.03 -11.19 -14.58
CA VAL A 181 12.15 -11.89 -15.22
C VAL A 181 11.73 -12.54 -16.53
N SER A 182 10.57 -13.23 -16.57
CA SER A 182 10.06 -13.85 -17.79
C SER A 182 9.86 -12.83 -18.92
N HIS A 183 9.25 -11.67 -18.59
CA HIS A 183 9.09 -10.56 -19.53
C HIS A 183 10.44 -10.07 -20.10
N LEU A 184 11.43 -9.89 -19.26
CA LEU A 184 12.75 -9.43 -19.69
C LEU A 184 13.50 -10.49 -20.53
N VAL A 185 13.32 -11.78 -20.21
CA VAL A 185 13.87 -12.89 -21.02
C VAL A 185 13.22 -12.92 -22.40
N GLU A 186 11.90 -12.73 -22.50
CA GLU A 186 11.17 -12.62 -23.79
C GLU A 186 11.67 -11.45 -24.63
N LEU A 187 12.13 -10.35 -24.00
CA LEU A 187 12.78 -9.23 -24.68
C LEU A 187 14.26 -9.48 -25.04
N GLY A 188 14.77 -10.69 -24.75
CA GLY A 188 16.12 -11.11 -25.10
C GLY A 188 17.20 -10.76 -24.07
N HIS A 189 16.85 -10.27 -22.88
CA HIS A 189 17.82 -9.99 -21.83
C HIS A 189 18.35 -11.29 -21.19
N GLU A 190 19.66 -11.46 -21.17
CA GLU A 190 20.33 -12.59 -20.54
C GLU A 190 20.89 -12.21 -19.16
N LYS A 191 21.42 -11.00 -19.04
CA LYS A 191 22.03 -10.50 -17.80
C LYS A 191 21.08 -9.55 -17.09
N ILE A 192 20.24 -10.14 -16.23
CA ILE A 192 19.18 -9.48 -15.49
C ILE A 192 19.61 -9.40 -14.03
N GLY A 193 19.57 -8.21 -13.43
CA GLY A 193 19.83 -7.99 -12.02
C GLY A 193 18.55 -7.81 -11.20
N LEU A 194 18.64 -8.10 -9.89
CA LEU A 194 17.59 -7.84 -8.90
C LEU A 194 18.09 -6.82 -7.88
N ALA A 195 17.50 -5.62 -7.86
CA ALA A 195 17.68 -4.62 -6.82
C ALA A 195 16.55 -4.74 -5.81
N VAL A 196 16.83 -5.15 -4.58
CA VAL A 196 15.83 -5.53 -3.59
C VAL A 196 16.12 -4.91 -2.22
N GLY A 197 15.12 -4.84 -1.35
CA GLY A 197 15.23 -4.32 0.01
C GLY A 197 16.16 -5.14 0.92
N PRO A 198 16.31 -4.70 2.19
CA PRO A 198 17.17 -5.38 3.15
C PRO A 198 16.77 -6.86 3.34
N PRO A 199 17.75 -7.77 3.47
CA PRO A 199 17.50 -9.22 3.50
C PRO A 199 16.73 -9.69 4.75
N ARG A 200 16.60 -8.85 5.76
CA ARG A 200 15.80 -9.18 6.95
C ARG A 200 14.28 -9.13 6.71
N PHE A 201 13.82 -8.48 5.64
CA PHE A 201 12.39 -8.40 5.36
C PHE A 201 11.87 -9.59 4.56
N VAL A 202 10.78 -10.20 5.01
CA VAL A 202 10.13 -11.34 4.35
C VAL A 202 9.81 -11.09 2.87
N PRO A 203 9.25 -9.94 2.46
CA PRO A 203 9.04 -9.67 1.04
C PRO A 203 10.34 -9.70 0.22
N ALA A 204 11.43 -9.13 0.74
CA ALA A 204 12.73 -9.13 0.07
C ALA A 204 13.29 -10.55 -0.07
N GLN A 205 13.21 -11.37 0.98
CA GLN A 205 13.63 -12.79 0.94
C GLN A 205 12.85 -13.57 -0.12
N ARG A 206 11.52 -13.42 -0.15
CA ARG A 206 10.66 -14.08 -1.15
C ARG A 206 10.95 -13.62 -2.58
N MET A 207 11.30 -12.35 -2.79
CA MET A 207 11.74 -11.85 -4.09
C MET A 207 13.05 -12.51 -4.53
N VAL A 208 14.03 -12.61 -3.65
CA VAL A 208 15.30 -13.31 -3.92
C VAL A 208 15.07 -14.79 -4.20
N GLU A 209 14.22 -15.47 -3.42
CA GLU A 209 13.85 -16.85 -3.68
C GLU A 209 13.21 -17.02 -5.08
N GLY A 210 12.28 -16.15 -5.44
CA GLY A 210 11.66 -16.14 -6.77
C GLY A 210 12.67 -15.91 -7.89
N PHE A 211 13.62 -15.01 -7.70
CA PHE A 211 14.70 -14.73 -8.63
C PHE A 211 15.65 -15.93 -8.80
N THR A 212 16.13 -16.49 -7.68
CA THR A 212 17.05 -17.62 -7.69
C THR A 212 16.42 -18.86 -8.31
N LEU A 213 15.11 -19.07 -8.14
CA LEU A 213 14.40 -20.19 -8.76
C LEU A 213 14.43 -20.14 -10.28
N VAL A 214 14.30 -18.96 -10.90
CA VAL A 214 14.29 -18.80 -12.36
C VAL A 214 15.66 -18.45 -12.94
N ARG A 215 16.58 -17.97 -12.10
CA ARG A 215 17.96 -17.57 -12.48
C ARG A 215 18.99 -18.13 -11.47
N PRO A 216 19.12 -19.46 -11.32
CA PRO A 216 19.96 -20.06 -10.27
C PRO A 216 21.44 -19.72 -10.37
N GLN A 217 21.92 -19.35 -11.56
CA GLN A 217 23.31 -19.00 -11.81
C GLN A 217 23.58 -17.49 -11.72
N ALA A 218 22.59 -16.68 -11.34
CA ALA A 218 22.68 -15.22 -11.25
C ALA A 218 22.57 -14.71 -9.80
N SER A 219 22.97 -15.52 -8.82
CA SER A 219 22.93 -15.12 -7.41
C SER A 219 23.84 -13.94 -7.09
N ASP A 220 24.90 -13.72 -7.87
CA ASP A 220 25.78 -12.58 -7.82
C ASP A 220 25.17 -11.30 -8.42
N LEU A 221 24.01 -11.40 -9.07
CA LEU A 221 23.25 -10.28 -9.64
C LEU A 221 22.08 -9.84 -8.75
N VAL A 222 22.14 -10.10 -7.46
CA VAL A 222 21.22 -9.60 -6.43
C VAL A 222 21.92 -8.53 -5.61
N GLU A 223 21.32 -7.34 -5.53
CA GLU A 223 21.81 -6.24 -4.71
C GLU A 223 20.75 -5.81 -3.69
N HIS A 224 21.16 -5.86 -2.43
CA HIS A 224 20.34 -5.42 -1.31
C HIS A 224 20.60 -3.96 -0.98
N SER A 225 19.52 -3.16 -0.83
CA SER A 225 19.62 -1.77 -0.41
C SER A 225 18.34 -1.34 0.31
N LEU A 226 18.15 -0.05 0.55
CA LEU A 226 16.91 0.47 1.12
C LEU A 226 15.81 0.58 0.04
N PHE A 227 14.55 0.48 0.44
CA PHE A 227 13.38 0.70 -0.43
C PHE A 227 13.17 2.20 -0.75
N THR A 228 14.24 2.89 -1.16
CA THR A 228 14.26 4.31 -1.49
C THR A 228 14.83 4.54 -2.89
N VAL A 229 14.66 5.75 -3.42
CA VAL A 229 15.28 6.14 -4.71
C VAL A 229 16.80 6.05 -4.63
N GLU A 230 17.40 6.50 -3.53
CA GLU A 230 18.86 6.45 -3.31
C GLU A 230 19.36 5.00 -3.21
N GLY A 231 18.62 4.15 -2.49
CA GLY A 231 18.93 2.73 -2.37
C GLY A 231 18.85 2.03 -3.72
N GLY A 232 17.81 2.30 -4.50
CA GLY A 232 17.65 1.80 -5.87
C GLY A 232 18.77 2.26 -6.80
N GLN A 233 19.19 3.51 -6.68
CA GLN A 233 20.34 4.03 -7.47
C GLN A 233 21.64 3.32 -7.11
N ALA A 234 21.91 3.11 -5.83
CA ALA A 234 23.13 2.43 -5.39
C ALA A 234 23.16 0.97 -5.87
N ALA A 235 22.06 0.23 -5.69
CA ALA A 235 21.94 -1.15 -6.18
C ALA A 235 22.07 -1.24 -7.70
N ALA A 236 21.39 -0.35 -8.44
CA ALA A 236 21.45 -0.32 -9.89
C ALA A 236 22.87 -0.02 -10.40
N ASN A 237 23.62 0.89 -9.76
CA ASN A 237 25.00 1.16 -10.12
C ASN A 237 25.86 -0.11 -10.05
N ALA A 238 25.75 -0.87 -8.95
CA ALA A 238 26.50 -2.13 -8.78
C ALA A 238 26.10 -3.18 -9.83
N LEU A 239 24.81 -3.29 -10.18
CA LEU A 239 24.34 -4.21 -11.21
C LEU A 239 24.80 -3.80 -12.62
N LEU A 240 24.77 -2.51 -12.93
CA LEU A 240 25.28 -1.97 -14.21
C LEU A 240 26.81 -2.18 -14.35
N ASP A 241 27.59 -2.03 -13.27
CA ASP A 241 29.02 -2.33 -13.26
C ASP A 241 29.32 -3.80 -13.58
N ARG A 242 28.38 -4.71 -13.21
CA ARG A 242 28.45 -6.11 -13.59
C ARG A 242 27.91 -6.40 -15.00
N GLY A 243 27.50 -5.36 -15.74
CA GLY A 243 27.01 -5.45 -17.12
C GLY A 243 25.59 -5.97 -17.25
N CYS A 244 24.72 -5.77 -16.26
CA CYS A 244 23.29 -6.05 -16.41
C CYS A 244 22.69 -5.13 -17.48
N THR A 245 21.87 -5.71 -18.36
CA THR A 245 21.12 -4.99 -19.39
C THR A 245 19.65 -4.79 -18.99
N ALA A 246 19.24 -5.41 -17.90
CA ALA A 246 17.91 -5.21 -17.31
C ALA A 246 17.97 -5.34 -15.78
N ILE A 247 17.13 -4.59 -15.08
CA ILE A 247 17.07 -4.56 -13.63
C ILE A 247 15.60 -4.69 -13.19
N VAL A 248 15.34 -5.69 -12.35
CA VAL A 248 14.09 -5.83 -11.60
C VAL A 248 14.28 -5.17 -10.25
N CYS A 249 13.36 -4.29 -9.86
CA CYS A 249 13.42 -3.52 -8.62
C CYS A 249 12.33 -3.95 -7.64
N GLY A 250 12.66 -3.99 -6.35
CA GLY A 250 11.75 -4.38 -5.28
C GLY A 250 10.71 -3.32 -4.88
N SER A 251 10.74 -2.14 -5.53
CA SER A 251 9.70 -1.11 -5.45
C SER A 251 9.81 -0.14 -6.63
N ASP A 252 8.76 0.62 -6.90
CA ASP A 252 8.78 1.69 -7.90
C ASP A 252 9.76 2.82 -7.52
N LEU A 253 9.93 3.10 -6.23
CA LEU A 253 10.96 4.05 -5.77
C LEU A 253 12.37 3.58 -6.12
N MET A 254 12.68 2.30 -5.92
CA MET A 254 13.97 1.74 -6.33
C MET A 254 14.13 1.78 -7.85
N ALA A 255 13.06 1.55 -8.62
CA ALA A 255 13.08 1.66 -10.08
C ALA A 255 13.40 3.09 -10.56
N PHE A 256 12.86 4.12 -9.91
CA PHE A 256 13.25 5.50 -10.18
C PHE A 256 14.74 5.74 -9.89
N GLY A 257 15.27 5.13 -8.82
CA GLY A 257 16.70 5.11 -8.53
C GLY A 257 17.52 4.46 -9.64
N ALA A 258 17.06 3.32 -10.16
CA ALA A 258 17.71 2.61 -11.26
C ALA A 258 17.70 3.44 -12.57
N ILE A 259 16.58 4.08 -12.90
CA ILE A 259 16.49 5.02 -14.03
C ILE A 259 17.47 6.19 -13.84
N ARG A 260 17.57 6.75 -12.64
CA ARG A 260 18.53 7.81 -12.31
C ARG A 260 19.99 7.35 -12.45
N ALA A 261 20.30 6.12 -12.01
CA ALA A 261 21.62 5.52 -12.18
C ALA A 261 21.98 5.36 -13.66
N ALA A 262 21.07 4.88 -14.50
CA ALA A 262 21.25 4.77 -15.94
C ALA A 262 21.54 6.13 -16.57
N ARG A 263 20.74 7.15 -16.27
CA ARG A 263 20.92 8.52 -16.78
C ARG A 263 22.28 9.14 -16.40
N HIS A 264 22.75 8.92 -15.18
CA HIS A 264 24.08 9.40 -14.75
C HIS A 264 25.25 8.73 -15.47
N ARG A 265 24.97 7.65 -16.20
CA ARG A 265 25.93 6.91 -17.04
C ARG A 265 25.69 7.11 -18.53
N ASP A 266 24.88 8.10 -18.90
CA ASP A 266 24.47 8.37 -20.29
C ASP A 266 23.76 7.18 -20.96
N LEU A 267 23.18 6.26 -20.16
CA LEU A 267 22.38 5.13 -20.63
C LEU A 267 20.89 5.52 -20.69
N ASN A 268 20.26 5.17 -21.81
CA ASN A 268 18.84 5.43 -22.01
C ASN A 268 17.99 4.23 -21.58
N VAL A 269 16.90 4.50 -20.86
CA VAL A 269 15.87 3.52 -20.54
C VAL A 269 14.71 3.75 -21.53
N PRO A 270 14.25 2.74 -22.28
CA PRO A 270 14.66 1.33 -22.22
C PRO A 270 15.77 0.93 -23.21
N ARG A 271 16.28 1.84 -24.07
CA ARG A 271 17.13 1.49 -25.21
C ARG A 271 18.42 0.76 -24.82
N ASP A 272 19.08 1.20 -23.76
CA ASP A 272 20.38 0.69 -23.31
C ASP A 272 20.23 -0.23 -22.09
N VAL A 273 19.22 0.03 -21.26
CA VAL A 273 18.90 -0.79 -20.08
C VAL A 273 17.39 -0.80 -19.83
N SER A 274 16.81 -1.97 -19.55
CA SER A 274 15.41 -2.14 -19.16
C SER A 274 15.26 -2.09 -17.64
N VAL A 275 14.18 -1.46 -17.15
CA VAL A 275 13.86 -1.36 -15.72
C VAL A 275 12.43 -1.79 -15.47
N VAL A 276 12.23 -2.69 -14.50
CA VAL A 276 10.92 -3.12 -14.01
C VAL A 276 10.79 -2.73 -12.55
N GLY A 277 9.70 -2.04 -12.19
CA GLY A 277 9.34 -1.68 -10.82
C GLY A 277 8.47 -2.72 -10.11
N PHE A 278 8.00 -2.36 -8.94
CA PHE A 278 7.06 -3.12 -8.14
C PHE A 278 6.20 -2.14 -7.33
N ASP A 279 4.90 -2.34 -7.26
CA ASP A 279 3.80 -1.67 -6.57
C ASP A 279 2.69 -1.18 -7.52
N ASP A 280 3.02 -0.65 -8.68
CA ASP A 280 2.15 0.10 -9.59
C ASP A 280 1.59 1.38 -8.95
N SER A 281 2.49 2.18 -8.40
CA SER A 281 2.16 3.45 -7.72
C SER A 281 1.47 4.44 -8.66
N PRO A 282 0.53 5.29 -8.18
CA PRO A 282 -0.35 6.10 -9.04
C PRO A 282 0.35 7.04 -10.03
N LEU A 283 1.54 7.54 -9.70
CA LEU A 283 2.23 8.55 -10.51
C LEU A 283 3.22 7.99 -11.53
N ILE A 284 3.49 6.68 -11.53
CA ILE A 284 4.52 6.09 -12.40
C ILE A 284 4.14 6.09 -13.89
N VAL A 285 2.86 6.25 -14.20
CA VAL A 285 2.38 6.37 -15.60
C VAL A 285 2.82 7.69 -16.24
N PHE A 286 3.12 8.71 -15.42
CA PHE A 286 3.59 10.02 -15.85
C PHE A 286 5.11 10.16 -15.79
N ALA A 287 5.82 9.11 -15.38
CA ALA A 287 7.28 9.08 -15.42
C ALA A 287 7.80 9.08 -16.86
N ASP A 288 9.06 9.45 -17.03
CA ASP A 288 9.73 9.41 -18.32
C ASP A 288 10.99 8.52 -18.21
N PRO A 289 10.96 7.32 -18.84
CA PRO A 289 9.79 6.69 -19.49
C PRO A 289 8.72 6.23 -18.48
N PRO A 290 7.44 6.03 -18.91
CA PRO A 290 6.42 5.41 -18.08
C PRO A 290 6.86 4.03 -17.60
N LEU A 291 6.77 3.76 -16.30
CA LEU A 291 7.40 2.60 -15.67
C LEU A 291 6.61 1.31 -15.90
N THR A 292 7.23 0.31 -16.52
CA THR A 292 6.81 -1.10 -16.47
C THR A 292 6.99 -1.60 -15.04
N THR A 293 5.98 -2.21 -14.45
CA THR A 293 6.00 -2.60 -13.04
C THR A 293 5.13 -3.82 -12.76
N ILE A 294 5.32 -4.40 -11.58
CA ILE A 294 4.44 -5.42 -11.04
C ILE A 294 3.40 -4.75 -10.13
N ARG A 295 2.12 -4.93 -10.48
CA ARG A 295 1.00 -4.43 -9.68
C ARG A 295 0.69 -5.36 -8.52
N GLN A 296 0.63 -4.82 -7.31
CA GLN A 296 -0.01 -5.45 -6.18
C GLN A 296 -1.53 -5.20 -6.24
N PRO A 297 -2.39 -6.19 -6.00
CA PRO A 297 -3.84 -5.99 -5.97
C PRO A 297 -4.29 -5.35 -4.64
N VAL A 298 -3.85 -4.11 -4.39
CA VAL A 298 -4.01 -3.37 -3.12
C VAL A 298 -5.46 -3.32 -2.66
N GLU A 299 -6.40 -3.13 -3.59
CA GLU A 299 -7.82 -3.09 -3.27
C GLU A 299 -8.31 -4.42 -2.71
N ALA A 300 -8.02 -5.54 -3.38
CA ALA A 300 -8.41 -6.87 -2.92
C ALA A 300 -7.72 -7.25 -1.61
N MET A 301 -6.43 -6.92 -1.47
CA MET A 301 -5.66 -7.17 -0.24
C MET A 301 -6.18 -6.35 0.94
N GLY A 302 -6.45 -5.06 0.75
CA GLY A 302 -7.00 -4.18 1.79
C GLY A 302 -8.39 -4.62 2.24
N GLN A 303 -9.26 -4.99 1.29
CA GLN A 303 -10.59 -5.54 1.59
C GLN A 303 -10.48 -6.85 2.39
N ALA A 304 -9.63 -7.78 1.97
CA ALA A 304 -9.42 -9.05 2.66
C ALA A 304 -8.87 -8.85 4.07
N ALA A 305 -7.93 -7.91 4.26
CA ALA A 305 -7.39 -7.60 5.58
C ALA A 305 -8.47 -7.05 6.53
N VAL A 306 -9.30 -6.11 6.05
CA VAL A 306 -10.40 -5.59 6.88
C VAL A 306 -11.42 -6.69 7.20
N HIS A 307 -11.82 -7.51 6.22
CA HIS A 307 -12.76 -8.62 6.48
C HIS A 307 -12.19 -9.60 7.51
N ALA A 308 -10.92 -10.01 7.36
CA ALA A 308 -10.28 -10.90 8.34
C ALA A 308 -10.23 -10.28 9.74
N LEU A 309 -9.95 -8.96 9.86
CA LEU A 309 -9.98 -8.26 11.14
C LEU A 309 -11.39 -8.25 11.75
N LEU A 310 -12.42 -7.97 10.94
CA LEU A 310 -13.81 -7.94 11.42
C LEU A 310 -14.32 -9.32 11.85
N GLU A 311 -13.87 -10.39 11.20
CA GLU A 311 -14.15 -11.78 11.63
C GLU A 311 -13.45 -12.11 12.95
N GLU A 312 -12.22 -11.62 13.17
CA GLU A 312 -11.53 -11.73 14.47
C GLU A 312 -12.28 -10.96 15.57
N ILE A 313 -12.77 -9.75 15.29
CA ILE A 313 -13.58 -8.95 16.22
C ILE A 313 -14.88 -9.68 16.55
N GLY A 314 -15.54 -10.27 15.56
CA GLY A 314 -16.78 -11.05 15.72
C GLY A 314 -16.60 -12.41 16.40
N GLY A 315 -15.35 -12.85 16.61
CA GLY A 315 -15.03 -14.15 17.19
C GLY A 315 -15.31 -15.35 16.27
N THR A 316 -15.61 -15.12 14.99
CA THR A 316 -15.98 -16.16 14.02
C THR A 316 -14.80 -17.05 13.64
N LEU A 317 -13.61 -16.46 13.49
CA LEU A 317 -12.38 -17.19 13.14
C LEU A 317 -11.87 -18.05 14.31
N ARG A 318 -12.04 -17.61 15.56
CA ARG A 318 -11.63 -18.36 16.74
C ARG A 318 -12.32 -19.72 16.88
N SER A 319 -13.51 -19.91 16.31
CA SER A 319 -14.26 -21.16 16.34
C SER A 319 -13.91 -22.11 15.20
N SER A 320 -13.31 -21.63 14.10
CA SER A 320 -13.11 -22.40 12.87
C SER A 320 -11.71 -22.99 12.70
N PHE A 321 -10.70 -22.41 13.36
CA PHE A 321 -9.29 -22.82 13.23
C PHE A 321 -8.60 -22.90 14.60
N SER A 322 -8.57 -24.08 15.17
CA SER A 322 -7.63 -24.42 16.26
C SER A 322 -6.27 -24.71 15.65
N GLY A 323 -5.45 -23.68 15.40
CA GLY A 323 -4.13 -23.86 14.80
C GLY A 323 -3.73 -22.64 13.96
N ALA A 324 -2.51 -22.57 13.49
CA ALA A 324 -1.91 -21.45 12.78
C ALA A 324 -2.87 -20.73 11.81
N HIS A 325 -3.00 -19.42 11.94
CA HIS A 325 -3.77 -18.59 11.01
C HIS A 325 -3.15 -18.66 9.61
N ALA A 326 -4.02 -18.72 8.58
CA ALA A 326 -3.60 -18.80 7.20
C ALA A 326 -3.02 -17.45 6.70
N GLU A 327 -2.03 -17.55 5.84
CA GLU A 327 -1.62 -16.43 4.99
C GLU A 327 -2.49 -16.42 3.72
N PHE A 328 -3.22 -15.32 3.49
CA PHE A 328 -3.95 -15.07 2.25
C PHE A 328 -2.98 -14.48 1.22
N VAL A 329 -2.61 -15.27 0.22
CA VAL A 329 -1.62 -14.88 -0.79
C VAL A 329 -2.32 -14.46 -2.08
N PHE A 330 -2.12 -13.22 -2.50
CA PHE A 330 -2.71 -12.64 -3.70
C PHE A 330 -1.73 -12.67 -4.89
N GLN A 331 -2.27 -12.91 -6.10
CA GLN A 331 -1.46 -12.96 -7.30
C GLN A 331 -1.17 -11.54 -7.82
N PRO A 332 0.10 -11.23 -8.15
CA PRO A 332 0.47 -9.96 -8.78
C PRO A 332 0.20 -9.98 -10.28
N GLU A 333 0.21 -8.80 -10.90
CA GLU A 333 0.05 -8.59 -12.35
C GLU A 333 1.24 -7.80 -12.91
N LEU A 334 1.77 -8.20 -14.07
CA LEU A 334 2.75 -7.40 -14.81
C LEU A 334 2.03 -6.33 -15.64
N VAL A 335 2.39 -5.07 -15.44
CA VAL A 335 1.88 -3.92 -16.21
C VAL A 335 3.00 -3.37 -17.08
N VAL A 336 2.98 -3.71 -18.37
CA VAL A 336 4.00 -3.29 -19.34
C VAL A 336 3.74 -1.85 -19.78
N ARG A 337 4.80 -1.01 -19.72
CA ARG A 337 4.81 0.40 -20.19
C ARG A 337 6.08 0.69 -21.00
N GLY A 338 6.69 1.85 -20.81
CA GLY A 338 7.79 2.34 -21.63
C GLY A 338 9.21 2.09 -21.10
N SER A 339 9.38 1.53 -19.89
CA SER A 339 10.71 1.35 -19.29
C SER A 339 11.40 0.02 -19.62
N THR A 340 10.77 -0.82 -20.43
CA THR A 340 11.35 -2.09 -20.93
C THR A 340 11.32 -2.13 -22.45
N GLY A 341 12.36 -2.71 -23.06
CA GLY A 341 12.54 -2.83 -24.50
C GLY A 341 13.40 -4.04 -24.85
N ALA A 342 13.62 -4.27 -26.16
CA ALA A 342 14.47 -5.35 -26.62
C ALA A 342 15.93 -5.13 -26.12
N ARG A 343 16.61 -6.25 -25.82
CA ARG A 343 18.03 -6.22 -25.42
C ARG A 343 18.87 -5.38 -26.40
N PRO A 344 19.76 -4.49 -25.92
CA PRO A 344 20.73 -3.80 -26.76
C PRO A 344 21.62 -4.79 -27.54
N ARG A 345 21.91 -4.48 -28.81
CA ARG A 345 22.78 -5.31 -29.65
C ARG A 345 24.24 -5.14 -29.29
#